data_db0f8e81adf044a0e7550b807aa9629b
#
_entry.id   db0f8e81adf044a0e7550b807aa9629b
#
_cell.length_a   1.000
_cell.length_b   1.000
_cell.length_c   1.000
_cell.angle_alpha   90.00
_cell.angle_beta   90.00
_cell.angle_gamma   90.00
#
_symmetry.space_group_name_H-M   'P 1'
#
loop_
_entity.id
_entity.type
_entity.pdbx_description
1 polymer ?
#
loop_
_entity_poly.entity_id
_entity_poly.type
_entity_poly.pdbx_seq_one_letter_code
_entity_poly.pdbx_strand_id
1 'polypeptide(L)'
;MIQQSSSDEFLDAMFGNDPNEDAYYQEDQDVQIEDGTYPAVIVGITTSSVITRKGTHADLYKPVYEIAKGNFKGAKISDKGIWRFRSNPSKTHNRSNRGNIIYKNVLDILQIKLEKVEVNGQKLTRLPELTEKNIVVKTVLVSVQDDDYKSDYGRLSGKVAIIQSIWSDNGSTLSEVPVE
;
A
#
# COMPACT_ATOMS: atom_id res chain seq x y z
N MET A 1 18.27 50.23 25.21
CA MET A 1 18.40 49.45 23.99
C MET A 1 18.32 47.97 24.34
N ILE A 2 17.24 47.38 24.03
CA ILE A 2 17.00 45.94 24.26
C ILE A 2 17.55 45.21 23.03
N GLN A 3 18.59 44.40 23.25
CA GLN A 3 19.07 43.48 22.21
C GLN A 3 18.07 42.32 22.08
N GLN A 4 17.20 42.43 21.10
CA GLN A 4 16.22 41.42 20.72
C GLN A 4 16.67 40.65 19.46
N SER A 5 17.95 40.61 19.16
CA SER A 5 18.44 40.15 17.87
C SER A 5 18.90 38.69 17.81
N SER A 6 19.01 37.95 18.90
CA SER A 6 19.62 36.60 18.82
C SER A 6 18.62 35.45 18.68
N SER A 7 17.36 35.65 19.08
CA SER A 7 16.35 34.61 18.97
C SER A 7 15.70 34.57 17.59
N ASP A 8 15.54 35.72 16.96
CA ASP A 8 14.92 35.83 15.64
C ASP A 8 15.86 35.34 14.54
N GLU A 9 17.17 35.69 14.63
CA GLU A 9 18.18 35.14 13.71
C GLU A 9 18.36 33.63 13.84
N PHE A 10 18.23 33.10 15.05
CA PHE A 10 18.32 31.65 15.30
C PHE A 10 17.10 30.92 14.74
N LEU A 11 15.91 31.49 14.89
CA LEU A 11 14.67 30.93 14.32
C LEU A 11 14.67 31.02 12.79
N ASP A 12 15.14 32.11 12.21
CA ASP A 12 15.31 32.29 10.78
C ASP A 12 16.32 31.29 10.19
N ALA A 13 17.42 31.03 10.89
CA ALA A 13 18.39 30.03 10.49
C ALA A 13 17.87 28.60 10.62
N MET A 14 16.99 28.31 11.60
CA MET A 14 16.40 27.00 11.81
C MET A 14 15.22 26.70 10.88
N PHE A 15 14.44 27.70 10.51
CA PHE A 15 13.25 27.54 9.68
C PHE A 15 13.43 28.04 8.24
N GLY A 16 14.63 28.50 7.90
CA GLY A 16 14.98 28.86 6.52
C GLY A 16 14.09 29.94 5.91
N ASN A 17 13.74 30.98 6.71
CA ASN A 17 12.99 32.11 6.16
C ASN A 17 13.88 32.93 5.21
N ASP A 18 14.00 32.46 3.99
CA ASP A 18 14.45 33.29 2.89
C ASP A 18 13.31 34.27 2.56
N PRO A 19 13.55 35.60 2.58
CA PRO A 19 12.52 36.57 2.20
C PRO A 19 12.01 36.40 0.77
N ASN A 20 12.66 35.54 -0.03
CA ASN A 20 12.20 35.14 -1.36
C ASN A 20 11.43 33.81 -1.34
N GLU A 21 11.32 33.14 -0.20
CA GLU A 21 10.45 31.96 -0.07
C GLU A 21 8.99 32.40 -0.09
N ASP A 22 8.25 31.81 -0.97
CA ASP A 22 6.79 31.97 -1.11
C ASP A 22 6.16 30.60 -1.32
N ALA A 23 4.85 30.52 -1.20
CA ALA A 23 4.12 29.30 -1.47
C ALA A 23 3.83 29.20 -2.97
N TYR A 24 4.46 28.24 -3.62
CA TYR A 24 4.23 27.96 -5.03
C TYR A 24 3.43 26.68 -5.18
N TYR A 25 2.45 26.73 -6.05
CA TYR A 25 1.80 25.53 -6.59
C TYR A 25 2.37 25.32 -8.00
N GLN A 26 3.12 24.26 -8.15
CA GLN A 26 3.47 23.76 -9.46
C GLN A 26 2.35 22.83 -9.90
N GLU A 27 1.67 23.15 -10.97
CA GLU A 27 0.88 22.13 -11.64
C GLU A 27 1.86 21.05 -12.08
N ASP A 28 1.90 19.99 -11.27
CA ASP A 28 2.52 18.76 -11.73
C ASP A 28 1.85 18.42 -13.04
N GLN A 29 2.64 18.30 -14.08
CA GLN A 29 2.20 17.53 -15.23
C GLN A 29 2.07 16.11 -14.70
N ASP A 30 0.98 15.86 -14.00
CA ASP A 30 0.60 14.53 -13.59
C ASP A 30 0.59 13.68 -14.85
N VAL A 31 1.65 12.93 -15.03
CA VAL A 31 1.65 11.86 -16.02
C VAL A 31 0.59 10.91 -15.52
N GLN A 32 -0.64 11.11 -15.98
CA GLN A 32 -1.74 10.23 -15.63
C GLN A 32 -1.42 8.87 -16.21
N ILE A 33 -1.16 7.94 -15.31
CA ILE A 33 -0.98 6.54 -15.70
C ILE A 33 -2.31 6.08 -16.26
N GLU A 34 -2.32 5.62 -17.49
CA GLU A 34 -3.53 5.07 -18.13
C GLU A 34 -3.93 3.76 -17.46
N ASP A 35 -5.24 3.45 -17.50
CA ASP A 35 -5.75 2.16 -17.06
C ASP A 35 -5.09 1.03 -17.86
N GLY A 36 -4.69 -0.01 -17.16
CA GLY A 36 -4.03 -1.14 -17.78
C GLY A 36 -3.24 -1.98 -16.78
N THR A 37 -2.53 -2.95 -17.30
CA THR A 37 -1.69 -3.85 -16.52
C THR A 37 -0.22 -3.54 -16.80
N TYR A 38 0.54 -3.32 -15.75
CA TYR A 38 1.94 -2.91 -15.83
C TYR A 38 2.83 -3.78 -14.96
N PRO A 39 4.03 -4.13 -15.46
CA PRO A 39 5.08 -4.66 -14.60
C PRO A 39 5.61 -3.57 -13.68
N ALA A 40 5.75 -3.90 -12.42
CA ALA A 40 6.17 -2.95 -11.39
C ALA A 40 7.06 -3.62 -10.34
N VAL A 41 7.82 -2.79 -9.64
CA VAL A 41 8.62 -3.18 -8.48
C VAL A 41 7.99 -2.58 -7.23
N ILE A 42 7.89 -3.36 -6.17
CA ILE A 42 7.44 -2.85 -4.89
C ILE A 42 8.59 -2.06 -4.25
N VAL A 43 8.37 -0.77 -4.00
CA VAL A 43 9.41 0.14 -3.47
C VAL A 43 9.13 0.60 -2.05
N GLY A 44 7.96 0.33 -1.52
CA GLY A 44 7.59 0.70 -0.16
C GLY A 44 6.23 0.15 0.23
N ILE A 45 5.84 0.43 1.46
CA ILE A 45 4.53 0.06 2.01
C ILE A 45 4.09 1.04 3.08
N THR A 46 2.81 1.38 3.07
CA THR A 46 2.16 2.07 4.17
C THR A 46 1.25 1.10 4.92
N THR A 47 1.30 1.11 6.24
CA THR A 47 0.51 0.23 7.10
C THR A 47 -0.30 1.06 8.09
N SER A 48 -1.57 0.71 8.24
CA SER A 48 -2.47 1.31 9.22
C SER A 48 -3.23 0.23 9.97
N SER A 49 -3.46 0.42 11.27
CA SER A 49 -4.33 -0.45 12.06
C SER A 49 -5.68 0.24 12.27
N VAL A 50 -6.75 -0.47 12.02
CA VAL A 50 -8.12 0.04 12.02
C VAL A 50 -9.02 -0.88 12.83
N ILE A 51 -10.00 -0.30 13.51
CA ILE A 51 -11.12 -1.05 14.08
C ILE A 51 -12.34 -0.84 13.18
N THR A 52 -12.86 -1.92 12.62
CA THR A 52 -14.03 -1.86 11.75
C THR A 52 -15.30 -1.45 12.53
N ARG A 53 -16.34 -1.03 11.83
CA ARG A 53 -17.64 -0.71 12.45
C ARG A 53 -18.22 -1.88 13.26
N LYS A 54 -17.82 -3.11 12.96
CA LYS A 54 -18.24 -4.32 13.69
C LYS A 54 -17.31 -4.67 14.85
N GLY A 55 -16.33 -3.82 15.18
CA GLY A 55 -15.38 -4.02 16.27
C GLY A 55 -14.26 -5.00 15.95
N THR A 56 -14.06 -5.38 14.69
CA THR A 56 -12.96 -6.26 14.28
C THR A 56 -11.70 -5.45 14.05
N HIS A 57 -10.59 -5.87 14.65
CA HIS A 57 -9.28 -5.29 14.35
C HIS A 57 -8.82 -5.73 12.97
N ALA A 58 -8.35 -4.79 12.18
CA ALA A 58 -7.83 -5.04 10.85
C ALA A 58 -6.58 -4.21 10.58
N ASP A 59 -5.70 -4.73 9.76
CA ASP A 59 -4.56 -4.02 9.23
C ASP A 59 -4.84 -3.69 7.77
N LEU A 60 -4.56 -2.46 7.38
CA LEU A 60 -4.64 -2.00 6.00
C LEU A 60 -3.23 -1.77 5.49
N TYR A 61 -2.87 -2.48 4.44
CA TYR A 61 -1.59 -2.37 3.76
C TYR A 61 -1.77 -1.70 2.41
N LYS A 62 -0.92 -0.73 2.11
CA LYS A 62 -0.84 -0.07 0.81
C LYS A 62 0.60 -0.10 0.32
N PRO A 63 1.01 -1.17 -0.39
CA PRO A 63 2.27 -1.16 -1.10
C PRO A 63 2.36 -0.02 -2.10
N VAL A 64 3.57 0.46 -2.33
CA VAL A 64 3.87 1.45 -3.36
C VAL A 64 4.62 0.73 -4.48
N TYR A 65 4.11 0.86 -5.68
CA TYR A 65 4.66 0.26 -6.88
C TYR A 65 5.34 1.32 -7.74
N GLU A 66 6.49 0.99 -8.29
CA GLU A 66 7.15 1.77 -9.33
C GLU A 66 7.06 1.01 -10.65
N ILE A 67 6.49 1.62 -11.66
CA ILE A 67 6.33 1.01 -12.98
C ILE A 67 7.71 0.72 -13.57
N ALA A 68 7.94 -0.53 -13.96
CA ALA A 68 9.25 -1.01 -14.37
C ALA A 68 9.50 -0.90 -15.88
N LYS A 69 8.46 -0.88 -16.70
CA LYS A 69 8.56 -0.84 -18.17
C LYS A 69 7.46 -0.02 -18.80
N GLY A 70 7.71 0.42 -20.05
CA GLY A 70 6.76 1.14 -20.88
C GLY A 70 6.84 2.65 -20.73
N ASN A 71 5.80 3.34 -21.22
CA ASN A 71 5.75 4.80 -21.27
C ASN A 71 5.70 5.46 -19.89
N PHE A 72 5.25 4.73 -18.89
CA PHE A 72 5.12 5.21 -17.51
C PHE A 72 6.22 4.72 -16.58
N LYS A 73 7.31 4.19 -17.13
CA LYS A 73 8.45 3.70 -16.34
C LYS A 73 8.92 4.76 -15.35
N GLY A 74 9.09 4.36 -14.08
CA GLY A 74 9.53 5.24 -13.00
C GLY A 74 8.37 5.93 -12.27
N ALA A 75 7.16 5.92 -12.80
CA ALA A 75 5.98 6.43 -12.11
C ALA A 75 5.64 5.56 -10.90
N LYS A 76 5.29 6.21 -9.80
CA LYS A 76 4.89 5.53 -8.55
C LYS A 76 3.39 5.58 -8.38
N ILE A 77 2.82 4.48 -7.92
CA ILE A 77 1.40 4.35 -7.65
C ILE A 77 1.19 3.51 -6.39
N SER A 78 0.21 3.90 -5.58
CA SER A 78 -0.15 3.19 -4.36
C SER A 78 -1.19 2.10 -4.63
N ASP A 79 -1.13 1.01 -3.88
CA ASP A 79 -2.18 0.00 -3.89
C ASP A 79 -3.52 0.57 -3.40
N LYS A 80 -4.61 0.04 -3.92
CA LYS A 80 -5.98 0.37 -3.46
C LYS A 80 -6.17 0.10 -1.97
N GLY A 81 -5.49 -0.90 -1.44
CA GLY A 81 -5.52 -1.32 -0.06
C GLY A 81 -5.79 -2.81 0.07
N ILE A 82 -4.95 -3.46 0.86
CA ILE A 82 -5.00 -4.89 1.15
C ILE A 82 -5.34 -5.03 2.63
N TRP A 83 -6.46 -5.67 2.92
CA TRP A 83 -6.97 -5.84 4.27
C TRP A 83 -6.58 -7.18 4.87
N ARG A 84 -6.06 -7.15 6.08
CA ARG A 84 -5.82 -8.33 6.92
C ARG A 84 -6.68 -8.21 8.17
N PHE A 85 -7.67 -9.09 8.32
CA PHE A 85 -8.56 -9.11 9.47
C PHE A 85 -7.99 -9.99 10.56
N ARG A 86 -7.86 -9.44 11.77
CA ARG A 86 -7.45 -10.18 12.94
C ARG A 86 -8.65 -10.92 13.52
N SER A 87 -8.43 -12.13 13.99
CA SER A 87 -9.42 -12.91 14.69
C SER A 87 -8.85 -13.53 15.95
N ASN A 88 -9.73 -13.74 16.93
CA ASN A 88 -9.39 -14.53 18.11
C ASN A 88 -9.80 -15.98 17.84
N PRO A 89 -8.85 -16.92 17.70
CA PRO A 89 -9.15 -18.31 17.40
C PRO A 89 -9.92 -19.02 18.53
N SER A 90 -9.94 -18.45 19.74
CA SER A 90 -10.74 -18.96 20.87
C SER A 90 -12.24 -18.67 20.75
N LYS A 91 -12.65 -17.79 19.83
CA LYS A 91 -14.06 -17.46 19.64
C LYS A 91 -14.67 -18.30 18.52
N THR A 92 -15.80 -18.93 18.81
CA THR A 92 -16.49 -19.88 17.93
C THR A 92 -17.07 -19.28 16.64
N HIS A 93 -17.09 -17.96 16.50
CA HIS A 93 -17.59 -17.29 15.31
C HIS A 93 -16.43 -16.68 14.50
N ASN A 94 -15.79 -17.53 13.71
CA ASN A 94 -14.67 -17.11 12.89
C ASN A 94 -15.17 -16.56 11.53
N ARG A 95 -15.61 -15.31 11.52
CA ARG A 95 -15.98 -14.59 10.29
C ARG A 95 -14.77 -14.14 9.46
N SER A 96 -13.56 -14.31 9.98
CA SER A 96 -12.33 -13.84 9.35
C SER A 96 -11.95 -14.60 8.08
N ASN A 97 -12.41 -15.85 7.92
CA ASN A 97 -12.03 -16.68 6.79
C ASN A 97 -12.39 -16.05 5.44
N ARG A 98 -13.60 -15.50 5.29
CA ARG A 98 -14.00 -14.83 4.04
C ARG A 98 -13.25 -13.53 3.79
N GLY A 99 -13.06 -12.73 4.84
CA GLY A 99 -12.34 -11.46 4.74
C GLY A 99 -10.86 -11.61 4.39
N ASN A 100 -10.25 -12.74 4.75
CA ASN A 100 -8.82 -12.98 4.54
C ASN A 100 -8.49 -13.77 3.26
N ILE A 101 -9.47 -14.15 2.45
CA ILE A 101 -9.22 -14.87 1.19
C ILE A 101 -8.34 -14.02 0.25
N ILE A 102 -8.68 -12.76 0.07
CA ILE A 102 -7.92 -11.83 -0.78
C ILE A 102 -6.50 -11.66 -0.23
N TYR A 103 -6.38 -11.47 1.07
CA TYR A 103 -5.07 -11.34 1.74
C TYR A 103 -4.20 -12.59 1.54
N LYS A 104 -4.78 -13.77 1.73
CA LYS A 104 -4.06 -15.04 1.49
C LYS A 104 -3.59 -15.14 0.04
N ASN A 105 -4.42 -14.76 -0.90
CA ASN A 105 -4.05 -14.77 -2.33
C ASN A 105 -2.89 -13.83 -2.61
N VAL A 106 -2.86 -12.64 -1.99
CA VAL A 106 -1.73 -11.71 -2.12
C VAL A 106 -0.45 -12.33 -1.54
N LEU A 107 -0.51 -12.99 -0.40
CA LEU A 107 0.64 -13.69 0.18
C LEU A 107 1.15 -14.79 -0.74
N ASP A 108 0.26 -15.54 -1.37
CA ASP A 108 0.61 -16.58 -2.33
C ASP A 108 1.29 -15.98 -3.58
N ILE A 109 0.77 -14.87 -4.12
CA ILE A 109 1.38 -14.13 -5.23
C ILE A 109 2.79 -13.68 -4.85
N LEU A 110 2.96 -13.10 -3.68
CA LEU A 110 4.25 -12.59 -3.19
C LEU A 110 5.20 -13.70 -2.75
N GLN A 111 4.75 -14.97 -2.82
CA GLN A 111 5.52 -16.15 -2.39
C GLN A 111 6.00 -16.05 -0.94
N ILE A 112 5.15 -15.48 -0.09
CA ILE A 112 5.41 -15.41 1.34
C ILE A 112 4.97 -16.73 1.96
N LYS A 113 5.90 -17.38 2.66
CA LYS A 113 5.66 -18.67 3.31
C LYS A 113 4.62 -18.54 4.42
N LEU A 114 3.60 -19.39 4.37
CA LEU A 114 2.58 -19.48 5.39
C LEU A 114 2.96 -20.53 6.45
N GLU A 115 2.62 -20.25 7.69
CA GLU A 115 2.85 -21.13 8.83
C GLU A 115 1.54 -21.78 9.24
N LYS A 116 1.55 -23.11 9.39
CA LYS A 116 0.45 -23.86 9.99
C LYS A 116 0.66 -23.98 11.48
N VAL A 117 -0.34 -23.58 12.23
CA VAL A 117 -0.34 -23.61 13.70
C VAL A 117 -1.55 -24.40 14.20
N GLU A 118 -1.42 -25.01 15.39
CA GLU A 118 -2.53 -25.66 16.08
C GLU A 118 -2.94 -24.81 17.27
N VAL A 119 -4.21 -24.40 17.31
CA VAL A 119 -4.81 -23.62 18.39
C VAL A 119 -6.08 -24.31 18.84
N ASN A 120 -6.18 -24.68 20.10
CA ASN A 120 -7.35 -25.36 20.67
C ASN A 120 -7.80 -26.63 19.88
N GLY A 121 -6.85 -27.42 19.39
CA GLY A 121 -7.12 -28.61 18.59
C GLY A 121 -7.48 -28.35 17.12
N GLN A 122 -7.54 -27.10 16.69
CA GLN A 122 -7.78 -26.72 15.29
C GLN A 122 -6.48 -26.39 14.56
N LYS A 123 -6.34 -26.93 13.36
CA LYS A 123 -5.25 -26.57 12.46
C LYS A 123 -5.62 -25.29 11.72
N LEU A 124 -4.86 -24.24 11.96
CA LEU A 124 -5.05 -22.92 11.35
C LEU A 124 -3.81 -22.54 10.53
N THR A 125 -4.02 -21.73 9.53
CA THR A 125 -2.93 -21.10 8.78
C THR A 125 -2.76 -19.68 9.29
N ARG A 126 -1.57 -19.38 9.84
CA ARG A 126 -1.23 -18.01 10.22
C ARG A 126 -0.91 -17.20 8.97
N LEU A 127 -1.53 -16.03 8.86
CA LEU A 127 -1.29 -15.07 7.80
C LEU A 127 -0.32 -14.00 8.31
N PRO A 128 0.95 -14.00 7.88
CA PRO A 128 1.94 -13.03 8.34
C PRO A 128 1.61 -11.62 7.89
N GLU A 129 2.14 -10.64 8.58
CA GLU A 129 2.04 -9.24 8.22
C GLU A 129 2.88 -8.94 6.97
N LEU A 130 2.42 -7.96 6.16
CA LEU A 130 3.24 -7.38 5.10
C LEU A 130 4.17 -6.33 5.71
N THR A 131 5.45 -6.47 5.45
CA THR A 131 6.50 -5.55 5.91
C THR A 131 7.41 -5.19 4.75
N GLU A 132 8.12 -4.08 4.85
CA GLU A 132 9.13 -3.73 3.84
C GLU A 132 10.10 -4.88 3.59
N LYS A 133 10.51 -5.56 4.65
CA LYS A 133 11.48 -6.66 4.58
C LYS A 133 11.02 -7.82 3.71
N ASN A 134 9.72 -8.14 3.71
CA ASN A 134 9.22 -9.31 2.99
C ASN A 134 8.60 -9.00 1.62
N ILE A 135 8.40 -7.73 1.26
CA ILE A 135 7.78 -7.38 -0.02
C ILE A 135 8.61 -6.44 -0.90
N VAL A 136 9.47 -5.59 -0.33
CA VAL A 136 10.26 -4.64 -1.11
C VAL A 136 11.21 -5.38 -2.06
N VAL A 137 11.43 -4.81 -3.22
CA VAL A 137 12.15 -5.31 -4.40
C VAL A 137 11.49 -6.49 -5.13
N LYS A 138 10.34 -6.96 -4.70
CA LYS A 138 9.58 -7.95 -5.47
C LYS A 138 8.97 -7.31 -6.72
N THR A 139 8.97 -8.06 -7.81
CA THR A 139 8.41 -7.64 -9.08
C THR A 139 7.05 -8.29 -9.30
N VAL A 140 6.08 -7.48 -9.67
CA VAL A 140 4.68 -7.90 -9.79
C VAL A 140 4.05 -7.28 -11.03
N LEU A 141 2.97 -7.88 -11.51
CA LEU A 141 2.03 -7.22 -12.40
C LEU A 141 0.94 -6.56 -11.56
N VAL A 142 0.68 -5.29 -11.85
CA VAL A 142 -0.39 -4.52 -11.22
C VAL A 142 -1.38 -4.03 -12.25
N SER A 143 -2.66 -4.07 -11.88
CA SER A 143 -3.73 -3.43 -12.65
C SER A 143 -3.94 -2.02 -12.12
N VAL A 144 -3.86 -1.04 -12.99
CA VAL A 144 -4.09 0.37 -12.66
C VAL A 144 -5.49 0.77 -13.08
N GLN A 145 -6.21 1.39 -12.17
CA GLN A 145 -7.59 1.84 -12.37
C GLN A 145 -7.86 3.11 -11.58
N ASP A 146 -8.98 3.80 -11.89
CA ASP A 146 -9.43 4.92 -11.10
C ASP A 146 -9.81 4.49 -9.69
N ASP A 147 -9.47 5.32 -8.70
CA ASP A 147 -9.95 5.13 -7.34
C ASP A 147 -11.39 5.62 -7.22
N ASP A 148 -12.31 4.72 -6.95
CA ASP A 148 -13.73 5.00 -6.74
C ASP A 148 -14.04 5.56 -5.35
N TYR A 149 -13.03 5.83 -4.53
CA TYR A 149 -13.23 6.35 -3.20
C TYR A 149 -13.84 7.75 -3.23
N LYS A 150 -15.05 7.87 -2.68
CA LYS A 150 -15.70 9.15 -2.43
C LYS A 150 -15.38 9.60 -1.01
N SER A 151 -14.60 10.66 -0.88
CA SER A 151 -14.44 11.34 0.42
C SER A 151 -15.65 12.24 0.69
N ASP A 152 -15.84 12.63 1.96
CA ASP A 152 -16.86 13.61 2.35
C ASP A 152 -16.67 15.00 1.69
N TYR A 153 -15.50 15.22 1.10
CA TYR A 153 -15.10 16.46 0.39
C TYR A 153 -15.22 16.37 -1.14
N GLY A 154 -15.85 15.30 -1.65
CA GLY A 154 -15.98 15.09 -3.07
C GLY A 154 -15.08 13.97 -3.60
N ARG A 155 -15.11 13.78 -4.92
CA ARG A 155 -14.37 12.72 -5.60
C ARG A 155 -12.89 13.10 -5.66
N LEU A 156 -12.05 12.41 -4.91
CA LEU A 156 -10.62 12.45 -5.15
C LEU A 156 -10.33 11.56 -6.37
N SER A 157 -10.15 12.18 -7.52
CA SER A 157 -9.73 11.46 -8.72
C SER A 157 -8.26 11.12 -8.59
N GLY A 158 -7.96 9.86 -8.30
CA GLY A 158 -6.61 9.30 -8.28
C GLY A 158 -6.59 7.94 -8.94
N LYS A 159 -5.42 7.49 -9.34
CA LYS A 159 -5.21 6.13 -9.80
C LYS A 159 -4.73 5.27 -8.65
N VAL A 160 -5.19 4.05 -8.60
CA VAL A 160 -4.75 3.01 -7.66
C VAL A 160 -4.34 1.76 -8.42
N ALA A 161 -3.43 1.00 -7.83
CA ALA A 161 -2.98 -0.26 -8.37
C ALA A 161 -3.55 -1.43 -7.55
N ILE A 162 -3.76 -2.54 -8.23
CA ILE A 162 -4.14 -3.82 -7.63
C ILE A 162 -3.15 -4.87 -8.12
N ILE A 163 -2.55 -5.58 -7.18
CA ILE A 163 -1.62 -6.64 -7.49
C ILE A 163 -2.34 -7.80 -8.18
N GLN A 164 -1.79 -8.30 -9.28
CA GLN A 164 -2.40 -9.37 -10.08
C GLN A 164 -1.61 -10.67 -9.98
N SER A 165 -0.31 -10.59 -10.18
CA SER A 165 0.57 -11.75 -10.22
C SER A 165 2.02 -11.37 -9.98
N ILE A 166 2.88 -12.35 -9.73
CA ILE A 166 4.33 -12.16 -9.82
C ILE A 166 4.71 -11.98 -11.29
N TRP A 167 5.63 -11.06 -11.52
CA TRP A 167 6.23 -10.85 -12.82
C TRP A 167 7.72 -11.23 -12.80
N SER A 168 8.17 -11.87 -13.88
CA SER A 168 9.59 -12.12 -14.10
C SER A 168 9.99 -11.61 -15.48
N ASP A 169 11.24 -11.15 -15.62
CA ASP A 169 11.78 -10.65 -16.89
C ASP A 169 11.74 -11.69 -18.03
N ASN A 170 11.55 -12.95 -17.69
CA ASN A 170 11.45 -14.05 -18.67
C ASN A 170 10.04 -14.18 -19.30
N GLY A 171 9.13 -13.26 -19.02
CA GLY A 171 7.80 -13.18 -19.67
C GLY A 171 6.78 -14.21 -19.20
N SER A 172 7.06 -15.02 -18.19
CA SER A 172 6.09 -15.94 -17.61
C SER A 172 5.47 -15.38 -16.33
N THR A 173 4.17 -15.21 -16.34
CA THR A 173 3.35 -15.05 -15.15
C THR A 173 3.36 -16.36 -14.36
N LEU A 174 3.87 -16.34 -13.14
CA LEU A 174 4.02 -17.54 -12.32
C LEU A 174 2.74 -17.90 -11.53
N SER A 175 1.82 -16.97 -11.37
CA SER A 175 0.49 -17.22 -10.79
C SER A 175 -0.46 -16.07 -11.14
N GLU A 176 -1.64 -16.41 -11.62
CA GLU A 176 -2.73 -15.46 -11.86
C GLU A 176 -3.75 -15.56 -10.72
N VAL A 177 -4.21 -14.41 -10.22
CA VAL A 177 -5.37 -14.36 -9.33
C VAL A 177 -6.61 -14.30 -10.19
N PRO A 178 -7.62 -15.16 -9.97
CA PRO A 178 -8.90 -15.00 -10.62
C PRO A 178 -9.49 -13.64 -10.23
N VAL A 179 -9.84 -12.86 -11.23
CA VAL A 179 -10.58 -11.60 -11.05
C VAL A 179 -12.05 -11.99 -10.85
N GLU A 180 -12.56 -11.79 -9.62
CA GLU A 180 -13.99 -11.74 -9.37
C GLU A 180 -14.48 -10.29 -9.38
#